data_2ad0bb5e55ccbe08c8b73da5cad496ea
#
_entry.id   2ad0bb5e55ccbe08c8b73da5cad496ea
#
_cell.length_a   1.000
_cell.length_b   1.000
_cell.length_c   1.000
_cell.angle_alpha   90.00
_cell.angle_beta   90.00
_cell.angle_gamma   90.00
#
_symmetry.space_group_name_H-M   'P 1'
#
loop_
_entity.id
_entity.type
_entity.pdbx_description
1 polymer ?
#
loop_
_entity_poly.entity_id
_entity_poly.type
_entity_poly.pdbx_seq_one_letter_code
_entity_poly.pdbx_strand_id
1 'polypeptide(L)'
;TLSTEVDVQLLWEFAPEDEFSFQDVANEYFQDPASLVQQVATLLALFNAPHYFRRVGSSKGRYKKASAEVVQQALAAIEKKQRIQAQIDAWAQELASASCPQPIREQLYKILFKPDKNAPEYKAVVQAAKATQRAPLDLLQQAGAIESPYQFHWQRFLFEFFPKGTAFPPLQAAPIDADALPLADVQAFSMDDSNT
;
A
#
# COMPACT_ATOMS: atom_id res chain seq x y z
N THR A 1 13.33 22.76 -18.27
CA THR A 1 14.60 22.66 -17.52
C THR A 1 15.58 21.83 -18.33
N LEU A 2 16.85 22.21 -18.39
CA LEU A 2 17.90 21.60 -19.22
C LEU A 2 18.06 20.07 -19.11
N SER A 3 17.68 19.47 -17.99
CA SER A 3 17.72 18.02 -17.80
C SER A 3 16.59 17.26 -18.51
N THR A 4 15.57 17.95 -19.00
CA THR A 4 14.44 17.35 -19.75
C THR A 4 14.75 17.19 -21.24
N GLU A 5 15.86 17.71 -21.72
CA GLU A 5 16.29 17.61 -23.11
C GLU A 5 17.12 16.34 -23.37
N VAL A 6 17.57 15.64 -22.32
CA VAL A 6 18.36 14.41 -22.45
C VAL A 6 17.43 13.21 -22.27
N ASP A 7 17.23 12.42 -23.33
CA ASP A 7 16.51 11.17 -23.27
C ASP A 7 17.37 10.09 -22.61
N VAL A 8 16.99 9.73 -21.40
CA VAL A 8 17.73 8.77 -20.56
C VAL A 8 17.72 7.36 -21.14
N GLN A 9 16.63 6.97 -21.82
CA GLN A 9 16.52 5.66 -22.44
C GLN A 9 17.47 5.57 -23.63
N LEU A 10 17.46 6.60 -24.48
CA LEU A 10 18.37 6.68 -25.62
C LEU A 10 19.84 6.68 -25.14
N LEU A 11 20.12 7.45 -24.08
CA LEU A 11 21.45 7.50 -23.47
C LEU A 11 21.88 6.13 -22.95
N TRP A 12 20.98 5.34 -22.40
CA TRP A 12 21.24 3.99 -21.92
C TRP A 12 21.52 3.02 -23.08
N GLU A 13 20.86 3.16 -24.21
CA GLU A 13 21.08 2.33 -25.38
C GLU A 13 22.50 2.51 -25.95
N PHE A 14 23.01 3.76 -26.01
CA PHE A 14 24.34 4.09 -26.49
C PHE A 14 25.48 3.86 -25.49
N ALA A 15 25.17 3.99 -24.19
CA ALA A 15 26.19 3.94 -23.15
C ALA A 15 26.98 2.62 -23.20
N PRO A 16 28.33 2.67 -23.07
CA PRO A 16 29.16 1.48 -23.04
C PRO A 16 28.83 0.58 -21.83
N GLU A 17 29.10 -0.71 -21.98
CA GLU A 17 28.86 -1.70 -20.90
C GLU A 17 29.89 -1.57 -19.76
N ASP A 18 31.07 -1.05 -20.08
CA ASP A 18 32.12 -0.77 -19.10
C ASP A 18 31.87 0.53 -18.35
N GLU A 19 32.76 0.85 -17.41
CA GLU A 19 32.70 2.09 -16.66
C GLU A 19 33.03 3.29 -17.57
N PHE A 20 32.18 4.29 -17.55
CA PHE A 20 32.35 5.52 -18.35
C PHE A 20 32.20 6.78 -17.49
N SER A 21 32.74 7.89 -18.00
CA SER A 21 32.49 9.20 -17.40
C SER A 21 31.26 9.87 -18.03
N PHE A 22 30.62 10.77 -17.29
CA PHE A 22 29.49 11.54 -17.84
C PHE A 22 29.91 12.41 -19.04
N GLN A 23 31.17 12.81 -19.10
CA GLN A 23 31.73 13.62 -20.20
C GLN A 23 31.82 12.84 -21.50
N ASP A 24 32.25 11.58 -21.41
CA ASP A 24 32.38 10.71 -22.61
C ASP A 24 31.03 10.51 -23.25
N VAL A 25 30.03 10.15 -22.42
CA VAL A 25 28.64 9.92 -22.89
C VAL A 25 27.98 11.22 -23.37
N ALA A 26 28.29 12.37 -22.73
CA ALA A 26 27.79 13.66 -23.21
C ALA A 26 28.32 14.00 -24.59
N ASN A 27 29.63 13.79 -24.84
CA ASN A 27 30.23 14.03 -26.13
C ASN A 27 29.68 13.13 -27.24
N GLU A 28 29.42 11.85 -26.89
CA GLU A 28 28.84 10.89 -27.84
C GLU A 28 27.39 11.25 -28.18
N TYR A 29 26.57 11.62 -27.15
CA TYR A 29 25.18 11.97 -27.33
C TYR A 29 24.96 13.22 -28.18
N PHE A 30 25.76 14.26 -27.97
CA PHE A 30 25.64 15.54 -28.67
C PHE A 30 26.47 15.62 -29.95
N GLN A 31 27.26 14.59 -30.30
CA GLN A 31 28.07 14.43 -31.54
C GLN A 31 29.12 15.55 -31.79
N ASP A 32 29.50 16.29 -30.74
CA ASP A 32 30.51 17.35 -30.74
C ASP A 32 31.08 17.48 -29.32
N PRO A 33 32.21 18.16 -29.12
CA PRO A 33 32.60 18.42 -27.74
C PRO A 33 31.46 19.16 -27.01
N ALA A 34 30.78 18.37 -26.16
CA ALA A 34 29.59 18.86 -25.44
C ALA A 34 29.92 20.12 -24.63
N SER A 35 29.12 21.15 -24.75
CA SER A 35 29.22 22.35 -23.95
C SER A 35 29.10 22.04 -22.47
N LEU A 36 29.61 22.92 -21.59
CA LEU A 36 29.50 22.73 -20.14
C LEU A 36 28.04 22.52 -19.70
N VAL A 37 27.12 23.24 -20.33
CA VAL A 37 25.67 23.12 -20.05
C VAL A 37 25.15 21.72 -20.40
N GLN A 38 25.53 21.17 -21.53
CA GLN A 38 25.17 19.83 -21.98
C GLN A 38 25.80 18.74 -21.09
N GLN A 39 27.04 18.90 -20.68
CA GLN A 39 27.72 18.00 -19.74
C GLN A 39 27.01 17.98 -18.37
N VAL A 40 26.60 19.14 -17.86
CA VAL A 40 25.84 19.23 -16.61
C VAL A 40 24.45 18.62 -16.77
N ALA A 41 23.76 18.84 -17.89
CA ALA A 41 22.47 18.23 -18.17
C ALA A 41 22.56 16.69 -18.20
N THR A 42 23.59 16.14 -18.86
CA THR A 42 23.87 14.70 -18.89
C THR A 42 24.18 14.16 -17.51
N LEU A 43 25.02 14.85 -16.72
CA LEU A 43 25.32 14.44 -15.35
C LEU A 43 24.06 14.38 -14.47
N LEU A 44 23.17 15.38 -14.58
CA LEU A 44 21.91 15.41 -13.86
C LEU A 44 20.94 14.30 -14.33
N ALA A 45 20.90 14.03 -15.64
CA ALA A 45 20.09 12.95 -16.19
C ALA A 45 20.55 11.58 -15.67
N LEU A 46 21.87 11.31 -15.69
CA LEU A 46 22.47 10.10 -15.12
C LEU A 46 22.19 9.96 -13.60
N PHE A 47 22.30 11.07 -12.88
CA PHE A 47 22.05 11.09 -11.42
C PHE A 47 20.59 10.82 -11.06
N ASN A 48 19.65 11.35 -11.84
CA ASN A 48 18.22 11.20 -11.61
C ASN A 48 17.65 9.86 -12.12
N ALA A 49 18.45 9.07 -12.83
CA ALA A 49 18.05 7.79 -13.38
C ALA A 49 18.85 6.59 -12.82
N PRO A 50 18.85 6.35 -11.52
CA PRO A 50 19.64 5.30 -10.87
C PRO A 50 19.23 3.88 -11.30
N HIS A 51 18.09 3.72 -11.93
CA HIS A 51 17.61 2.47 -12.49
C HIS A 51 18.22 2.14 -13.86
N TYR A 52 18.72 3.14 -14.59
CA TYR A 52 19.46 2.96 -15.83
C TYR A 52 20.97 2.91 -15.59
N PHE A 53 21.47 3.74 -14.66
CA PHE A 53 22.89 3.93 -14.44
C PHE A 53 23.26 3.83 -12.97
N ARG A 54 24.25 3.01 -12.66
CA ARG A 54 24.81 2.90 -11.32
C ARG A 54 26.08 3.72 -11.21
N ARG A 55 26.17 4.50 -10.17
CA ARG A 55 27.40 5.20 -9.83
C ARG A 55 28.45 4.21 -9.37
N VAL A 56 29.67 4.31 -9.89
CA VAL A 56 30.79 3.41 -9.58
C VAL A 56 31.83 4.12 -8.73
N GLY A 57 32.21 3.47 -7.61
CA GLY A 57 33.32 3.88 -6.74
C GLY A 57 33.14 5.23 -6.05
N SER A 58 34.24 5.71 -5.43
CA SER A 58 34.34 7.02 -4.79
C SER A 58 34.67 8.15 -5.78
N SER A 59 34.99 7.83 -7.04
CA SER A 59 35.32 8.81 -8.05
C SER A 59 34.06 9.51 -8.55
N LYS A 60 34.09 10.84 -8.45
CA LYS A 60 32.98 11.70 -8.86
C LYS A 60 32.78 11.62 -10.38
N GLY A 61 31.57 11.23 -10.82
CA GLY A 61 31.16 11.31 -12.21
C GLY A 61 31.42 10.05 -13.07
N ARG A 62 31.73 8.89 -12.47
CA ARG A 62 31.78 7.61 -13.17
C ARG A 62 30.52 6.79 -12.93
N TYR A 63 30.04 6.19 -14.01
CA TYR A 63 28.81 5.41 -14.07
C TYR A 63 29.03 4.09 -14.80
N LYS A 64 28.15 3.15 -14.53
CA LYS A 64 28.04 1.87 -15.24
C LYS A 64 26.59 1.63 -15.64
N LYS A 65 26.39 1.15 -16.85
CA LYS A 65 25.10 0.77 -17.39
C LYS A 65 24.48 -0.37 -16.58
N ALA A 66 23.20 -0.29 -16.27
CA ALA A 66 22.45 -1.40 -15.70
C ALA A 66 22.03 -2.38 -16.79
N SER A 67 21.96 -3.67 -16.48
CA SER A 67 21.47 -4.67 -17.44
C SER A 67 19.99 -4.43 -17.78
N ALA A 68 19.58 -4.86 -18.97
CA ALA A 68 18.21 -4.71 -19.46
C ALA A 68 17.17 -5.32 -18.47
N GLU A 69 17.51 -6.45 -17.88
CA GLU A 69 16.63 -7.11 -16.88
C GLU A 69 16.41 -6.22 -15.64
N VAL A 70 17.48 -5.61 -15.14
CA VAL A 70 17.40 -4.71 -13.95
C VAL A 70 16.60 -3.47 -14.31
N VAL A 71 16.78 -2.91 -15.49
CA VAL A 71 16.01 -1.75 -15.96
C VAL A 71 14.52 -2.09 -16.07
N GLN A 72 14.17 -3.21 -16.71
CA GLN A 72 12.78 -3.65 -16.84
C GLN A 72 12.12 -3.89 -15.48
N GLN A 73 12.79 -4.56 -14.55
CA GLN A 73 12.28 -4.79 -13.19
C GLN A 73 12.06 -3.46 -12.46
N ALA A 74 12.99 -2.52 -12.57
CA ALA A 74 12.88 -1.22 -11.93
C ALA A 74 11.74 -0.37 -12.53
N LEU A 75 11.58 -0.36 -13.87
CA LEU A 75 10.48 0.33 -14.53
C LEU A 75 9.12 -0.26 -14.14
N ALA A 76 8.99 -1.58 -14.12
CA ALA A 76 7.77 -2.25 -13.66
C ALA A 76 7.44 -1.93 -12.18
N ALA A 77 8.46 -1.83 -11.32
CA ALA A 77 8.28 -1.43 -9.92
C ALA A 77 7.84 0.04 -9.79
N ILE A 78 8.40 0.93 -10.60
CA ILE A 78 8.01 2.36 -10.67
C ILE A 78 6.56 2.49 -11.13
N GLU A 79 6.19 1.80 -12.22
CA GLU A 79 4.82 1.81 -12.74
C GLU A 79 3.82 1.27 -11.72
N LYS A 80 4.14 0.15 -11.06
CA LYS A 80 3.31 -0.38 -9.97
C LYS A 80 3.13 0.62 -8.85
N LYS A 81 4.21 1.31 -8.43
CA LYS A 81 4.16 2.35 -7.40
C LYS A 81 3.29 3.54 -7.82
N GLN A 82 3.39 3.96 -9.08
CA GLN A 82 2.57 5.04 -9.62
C GLN A 82 1.09 4.67 -9.66
N ARG A 83 0.74 3.43 -10.07
CA ARG A 83 -0.64 2.93 -10.04
C ARG A 83 -1.21 2.92 -8.62
N ILE A 84 -0.44 2.42 -7.66
CA ILE A 84 -0.86 2.40 -6.25
C ILE A 84 -1.06 3.83 -5.75
N GLN A 85 -0.16 4.76 -6.08
CA GLN A 85 -0.31 6.16 -5.67
C GLN A 85 -1.54 6.81 -6.30
N ALA A 86 -1.77 6.62 -7.59
CA ALA A 86 -2.98 7.11 -8.27
C ALA A 86 -4.27 6.55 -7.65
N GLN A 87 -4.25 5.29 -7.23
CA GLN A 87 -5.37 4.66 -6.54
C GLN A 87 -5.60 5.29 -5.14
N ILE A 88 -4.53 5.56 -4.40
CA ILE A 88 -4.60 6.24 -3.10
C ILE A 88 -5.20 7.64 -3.28
N ASP A 89 -4.75 8.38 -4.28
CA ASP A 89 -5.21 9.74 -4.57
C ASP A 89 -6.70 9.75 -4.96
N ALA A 90 -7.14 8.80 -5.80
CA ALA A 90 -8.54 8.63 -6.19
C ALA A 90 -9.43 8.33 -4.96
N TRP A 91 -9.05 7.39 -4.13
CA TRP A 91 -9.79 7.06 -2.91
C TRP A 91 -9.81 8.20 -1.90
N ALA A 92 -8.71 8.96 -1.79
CA ALA A 92 -8.67 10.13 -0.92
C ALA A 92 -9.61 11.24 -1.39
N GLN A 93 -9.73 11.46 -2.70
CA GLN A 93 -10.70 12.41 -3.27
C GLN A 93 -12.14 11.95 -3.06
N GLU A 94 -12.41 10.66 -3.23
CA GLU A 94 -13.74 10.08 -3.01
C GLU A 94 -14.17 10.26 -1.54
N LEU A 95 -13.29 9.96 -0.58
CA LEU A 95 -13.53 10.19 0.85
C LEU A 95 -13.76 11.69 1.17
N ALA A 96 -12.98 12.58 0.56
CA ALA A 96 -13.15 14.02 0.74
C ALA A 96 -14.50 14.54 0.19
N SER A 97 -15.06 13.85 -0.79
CA SER A 97 -16.39 14.09 -1.37
C SER A 97 -17.54 13.42 -0.61
N ALA A 98 -17.28 12.95 0.61
CA ALA A 98 -18.24 12.26 1.48
C ALA A 98 -18.78 10.94 0.90
N SER A 99 -17.97 10.25 0.11
CA SER A 99 -18.22 8.89 -0.38
C SER A 99 -17.14 7.94 0.11
N CYS A 100 -17.49 6.74 0.58
CA CYS A 100 -16.53 5.78 1.05
C CYS A 100 -16.31 4.68 0.01
N PRO A 101 -15.08 4.55 -0.53
CA PRO A 101 -14.73 3.47 -1.45
C PRO A 101 -14.96 2.09 -0.83
N GLN A 102 -15.44 1.15 -1.63
CA GLN A 102 -15.75 -0.21 -1.17
C GLN A 102 -14.56 -0.92 -0.49
N PRO A 103 -13.31 -0.87 -0.99
CA PRO A 103 -12.17 -1.50 -0.33
C PRO A 103 -11.87 -0.94 1.06
N ILE A 104 -12.12 0.35 1.28
CA ILE A 104 -11.96 1.00 2.59
C ILE A 104 -13.10 0.58 3.53
N ARG A 105 -14.33 0.50 3.02
CA ARG A 105 -15.51 0.06 3.78
C ARG A 105 -15.35 -1.37 4.28
N GLU A 106 -14.83 -2.27 3.48
CA GLU A 106 -14.59 -3.67 3.84
C GLU A 106 -13.51 -3.85 4.90
N GLN A 107 -12.54 -2.94 4.96
CA GLN A 107 -11.43 -2.99 5.90
C GLN A 107 -11.52 -1.95 7.03
N LEU A 108 -12.69 -1.33 7.19
CA LEU A 108 -12.92 -0.20 8.08
C LEU A 108 -12.34 -0.39 9.49
N TYR A 109 -12.68 -1.50 10.14
CA TYR A 109 -12.25 -1.76 11.53
C TYR A 109 -10.77 -2.09 11.62
N LYS A 110 -10.22 -2.75 10.61
CA LYS A 110 -8.78 -2.99 10.50
C LYS A 110 -8.01 -1.67 10.36
N ILE A 111 -8.49 -0.77 9.50
CA ILE A 111 -7.88 0.55 9.29
C ILE A 111 -7.89 1.39 10.57
N LEU A 112 -8.97 1.33 11.35
CA LEU A 112 -9.12 2.14 12.57
C LEU A 112 -8.41 1.56 13.79
N PHE A 113 -8.38 0.24 13.95
CA PHE A 113 -7.91 -0.40 15.20
C PHE A 113 -6.62 -1.20 15.06
N LYS A 114 -6.33 -1.74 13.90
CA LYS A 114 -5.08 -2.48 13.62
C LYS A 114 -4.48 -2.07 12.27
N PRO A 115 -4.13 -0.77 12.10
CA PRO A 115 -3.74 -0.25 10.80
C PRO A 115 -2.41 -0.84 10.31
N ASP A 116 -2.43 -1.36 9.09
CA ASP A 116 -1.21 -1.49 8.31
C ASP A 116 -0.91 -0.14 7.65
N LYS A 117 0.10 0.56 8.16
CA LYS A 117 0.51 1.88 7.66
C LYS A 117 1.01 1.87 6.22
N ASN A 118 1.32 0.70 5.68
CA ASN A 118 1.77 0.53 4.30
C ASN A 118 0.61 0.26 3.33
N ALA A 119 -0.53 -0.17 3.84
CA ALA A 119 -1.72 -0.44 3.02
C ALA A 119 -2.24 0.82 2.32
N PRO A 120 -2.57 0.73 1.03
CA PRO A 120 -3.08 1.87 0.26
C PRO A 120 -4.38 2.43 0.83
N GLU A 121 -5.26 1.59 1.37
CA GLU A 121 -6.51 1.99 2.01
C GLU A 121 -6.28 2.89 3.22
N TYR A 122 -5.33 2.53 4.09
CA TYR A 122 -4.94 3.36 5.23
C TYR A 122 -4.35 4.68 4.80
N LYS A 123 -3.45 4.66 3.80
CA LYS A 123 -2.84 5.89 3.26
C LYS A 123 -3.87 6.84 2.67
N ALA A 124 -4.87 6.32 1.96
CA ALA A 124 -5.96 7.13 1.40
C ALA A 124 -6.76 7.82 2.51
N VAL A 125 -7.11 7.11 3.58
CA VAL A 125 -7.82 7.69 4.74
C VAL A 125 -6.99 8.77 5.41
N VAL A 126 -5.68 8.53 5.63
CA VAL A 126 -4.78 9.54 6.25
C VAL A 126 -4.61 10.76 5.33
N GLN A 127 -4.50 10.56 4.03
CA GLN A 127 -4.38 11.65 3.06
C GLN A 127 -5.65 12.50 3.02
N ALA A 128 -6.82 11.88 2.95
CA ALA A 128 -8.10 12.57 2.97
C ALA A 128 -8.34 13.33 4.30
N ALA A 129 -7.99 12.70 5.43
CA ALA A 129 -8.08 13.32 6.75
C ALA A 129 -7.22 14.58 6.86
N LYS A 130 -5.99 14.54 6.32
CA LYS A 130 -5.11 15.71 6.26
C LYS A 130 -5.65 16.80 5.33
N ALA A 131 -6.13 16.43 4.14
CA ALA A 131 -6.66 17.38 3.16
C ALA A 131 -7.92 18.09 3.66
N THR A 132 -8.79 17.39 4.38
CA THR A 132 -10.04 17.92 4.93
C THR A 132 -9.88 18.50 6.34
N GLN A 133 -8.71 18.37 6.96
CA GLN A 133 -8.43 18.76 8.36
C GLN A 133 -9.41 18.12 9.36
N ARG A 134 -9.79 16.87 9.14
CA ARG A 134 -10.73 16.10 9.98
C ARG A 134 -10.07 14.88 10.57
N ALA A 135 -10.57 14.43 11.73
CA ALA A 135 -10.16 13.15 12.28
C ALA A 135 -10.63 12.00 11.34
N PRO A 136 -9.86 10.91 11.21
CA PRO A 136 -10.24 9.78 10.36
C PRO A 136 -11.62 9.21 10.67
N LEU A 137 -12.02 9.18 11.95
CA LEU A 137 -13.33 8.69 12.38
C LEU A 137 -14.45 9.57 11.84
N ASP A 138 -14.33 10.90 12.00
CA ASP A 138 -15.32 11.88 11.55
C ASP A 138 -15.45 11.89 10.02
N LEU A 139 -14.32 11.74 9.33
CA LEU A 139 -14.28 11.62 7.87
C LEU A 139 -15.06 10.39 7.38
N LEU A 140 -14.82 9.22 8.02
CA LEU A 140 -15.47 7.97 7.65
C LEU A 140 -16.96 7.96 8.02
N GLN A 141 -17.35 8.61 9.10
CA GLN A 141 -18.75 8.80 9.46
C GLN A 141 -19.46 9.66 8.42
N GLN A 142 -18.86 10.78 8.02
CA GLN A 142 -19.42 11.65 6.99
C GLN A 142 -19.50 10.98 5.62
N ALA A 143 -18.53 10.12 5.29
CA ALA A 143 -18.54 9.32 4.06
C ALA A 143 -19.55 8.14 4.12
N GLY A 144 -20.35 8.04 5.17
CA GLY A 144 -21.38 7.00 5.34
C GLY A 144 -20.80 5.59 5.54
N ALA A 145 -19.53 5.49 5.95
CA ALA A 145 -18.91 4.19 6.28
C ALA A 145 -19.30 3.71 7.68
N ILE A 146 -19.68 4.62 8.56
CA ILE A 146 -20.13 4.36 9.94
C ILE A 146 -21.58 4.82 10.04
N GLU A 147 -22.50 3.88 10.18
CA GLU A 147 -23.94 4.16 10.18
C GLU A 147 -24.41 4.75 11.50
N SER A 148 -23.92 4.20 12.61
CA SER A 148 -24.24 4.70 13.95
C SER A 148 -23.12 4.41 14.95
N PRO A 149 -22.99 5.22 16.03
CA PRO A 149 -22.04 4.94 17.10
C PRO A 149 -22.23 3.56 17.74
N TYR A 150 -23.48 3.14 17.92
CA TYR A 150 -23.82 1.82 18.47
C TYR A 150 -23.27 0.70 17.58
N GLN A 151 -23.59 0.74 16.29
CA GLN A 151 -23.14 -0.27 15.34
C GLN A 151 -21.61 -0.29 15.21
N PHE A 152 -20.98 0.87 15.26
CA PHE A 152 -19.52 0.99 15.26
C PHE A 152 -18.89 0.27 16.46
N HIS A 153 -19.39 0.49 17.69
CA HIS A 153 -18.89 -0.16 18.90
C HIS A 153 -19.19 -1.65 18.91
N TRP A 154 -20.36 -2.05 18.44
CA TRP A 154 -20.74 -3.46 18.29
C TRP A 154 -19.80 -4.19 17.33
N GLN A 155 -19.56 -3.63 16.16
CA GLN A 155 -18.66 -4.21 15.18
C GLN A 155 -17.19 -4.24 15.66
N ARG A 156 -16.78 -3.23 16.43
CA ARG A 156 -15.48 -3.24 17.10
C ARG A 156 -15.35 -4.43 18.05
N PHE A 157 -16.35 -4.65 18.87
CA PHE A 157 -16.39 -5.79 19.78
C PHE A 157 -16.28 -7.12 19.00
N LEU A 158 -17.07 -7.28 17.96
CA LEU A 158 -17.00 -8.47 17.10
C LEU A 158 -15.61 -8.66 16.47
N PHE A 159 -15.01 -7.59 15.99
CA PHE A 159 -13.68 -7.64 15.39
C PHE A 159 -12.58 -8.03 16.40
N GLU A 160 -12.67 -7.56 17.64
CA GLU A 160 -11.67 -7.85 18.67
C GLU A 160 -11.82 -9.26 19.26
N PHE A 161 -13.05 -9.67 19.57
CA PHE A 161 -13.32 -10.90 20.32
C PHE A 161 -13.75 -12.08 19.46
N PHE A 162 -14.30 -11.83 18.28
CA PHE A 162 -14.78 -12.86 17.36
C PHE A 162 -14.16 -12.75 15.97
N PRO A 163 -12.82 -12.77 15.84
CA PRO A 163 -12.14 -12.57 14.55
C PRO A 163 -12.45 -13.65 13.50
N LYS A 164 -13.00 -14.79 13.94
CA LYS A 164 -13.42 -15.91 13.08
C LYS A 164 -14.94 -15.94 12.83
N GLY A 165 -15.66 -14.88 13.27
CA GLY A 165 -17.13 -14.82 13.21
C GLY A 165 -17.80 -15.38 14.50
N THR A 166 -19.08 -15.10 14.62
CA THR A 166 -19.92 -15.51 15.78
C THR A 166 -20.63 -16.84 15.59
N ALA A 167 -20.49 -17.47 14.42
CA ALA A 167 -21.09 -18.76 14.14
C ALA A 167 -20.45 -19.86 14.99
N PHE A 168 -21.27 -20.64 15.66
CA PHE A 168 -20.81 -21.88 16.28
C PHE A 168 -20.42 -22.89 15.19
N PRO A 169 -19.31 -23.63 15.37
CA PRO A 169 -19.03 -24.75 14.49
C PRO A 169 -20.20 -25.75 14.59
N PRO A 170 -20.53 -26.47 13.50
CA PRO A 170 -21.57 -27.48 13.54
C PRO A 170 -21.22 -28.50 14.63
N LEU A 171 -22.02 -28.51 15.69
CA LEU A 171 -21.87 -29.48 16.77
C LEU A 171 -22.41 -30.82 16.26
N GLN A 172 -21.51 -31.78 16.07
CA GLN A 172 -21.91 -33.18 15.93
C GLN A 172 -22.06 -33.75 17.36
N ALA A 173 -23.27 -33.68 17.89
CA ALA A 173 -23.57 -34.41 19.09
C ALA A 173 -23.51 -35.90 18.78
N ALA A 174 -22.64 -36.63 19.48
CA ALA A 174 -22.71 -38.06 19.45
C ALA A 174 -24.10 -38.48 20.03
N PRO A 175 -24.79 -39.46 19.43
CA PRO A 175 -26.02 -39.96 19.98
C PRO A 175 -25.72 -40.48 21.40
N ILE A 176 -26.32 -39.83 22.39
CA ILE A 176 -26.23 -40.25 23.78
C ILE A 176 -27.40 -41.19 24.00
N ASP A 177 -27.09 -42.46 24.31
CA ASP A 177 -28.08 -43.37 24.81
C ASP A 177 -28.39 -43.01 26.26
N ALA A 178 -29.53 -42.29 26.44
CA ALA A 178 -29.94 -41.81 27.76
C ALA A 178 -30.21 -42.97 28.73
N ASP A 179 -30.62 -44.12 28.21
CA ASP A 179 -30.91 -45.29 29.05
C ASP A 179 -29.63 -45.99 29.54
N ALA A 180 -28.48 -45.73 28.88
CA ALA A 180 -27.18 -46.24 29.30
C ALA A 180 -26.48 -45.36 30.36
N LEU A 181 -27.02 -44.21 30.71
CA LEU A 181 -26.44 -43.34 31.71
C LEU A 181 -26.80 -43.82 33.13
N PRO A 182 -25.83 -43.92 34.06
CA PRO A 182 -26.09 -44.29 35.43
C PRO A 182 -26.99 -43.20 36.08
N LEU A 183 -28.08 -43.65 36.72
CA LEU A 183 -28.90 -42.79 37.54
C LEU A 183 -28.11 -42.31 38.76
N ALA A 184 -27.96 -41.00 38.88
CA ALA A 184 -27.35 -40.39 40.05
C ALA A 184 -28.41 -40.17 41.15
N ASP A 185 -28.16 -40.67 42.34
CA ASP A 185 -29.01 -40.42 43.52
C ASP A 185 -28.68 -39.05 44.11
N VAL A 186 -29.07 -37.99 43.36
CA VAL A 186 -28.88 -36.60 43.77
C VAL A 186 -30.19 -35.84 43.56
N GLN A 187 -30.52 -34.98 44.54
CA GLN A 187 -31.60 -34.03 44.34
C GLN A 187 -31.18 -32.93 43.37
N ALA A 188 -31.79 -32.91 42.20
CA ALA A 188 -31.56 -31.89 41.19
C ALA A 188 -32.75 -30.90 41.16
N PHE A 189 -32.43 -29.60 41.16
CA PHE A 189 -33.40 -28.55 40.94
C PHE A 189 -33.14 -27.89 39.58
N SER A 190 -34.17 -27.80 38.77
CA SER A 190 -34.13 -26.94 37.61
C SER A 190 -34.50 -25.52 38.05
N MET A 191 -33.57 -24.59 37.86
CA MET A 191 -33.88 -23.17 37.96
C MET A 191 -34.17 -22.67 36.54
N ASP A 192 -35.37 -22.92 36.07
CA ASP A 192 -35.88 -22.44 34.81
C ASP A 192 -36.64 -21.14 35.04
N ASP A 193 -36.07 -20.03 34.63
CA ASP A 193 -36.73 -18.72 34.62
C ASP A 193 -37.62 -18.58 33.36
N SER A 194 -38.54 -19.51 33.18
CA SER A 194 -39.46 -19.50 32.04
C SER A 194 -40.63 -18.51 32.19
N ASN A 195 -40.47 -17.47 33.02
CA ASN A 195 -41.48 -16.44 33.24
C ASN A 195 -41.14 -15.11 32.57
N THR A 196 -40.70 -15.14 31.30
CA THR A 196 -40.69 -13.94 30.46
C THR A 196 -41.35 -14.24 29.14
#